data_af415721f90be4ca5898d3a91f17a5f5
#
_entry.id   af415721f90be4ca5898d3a91f17a5f5
#
_cell.length_a   1.000
_cell.length_b   1.000
_cell.length_c   1.000
_cell.angle_alpha   90.00
_cell.angle_beta   90.00
_cell.angle_gamma   90.00
#
_symmetry.space_group_name_H-M   'P 1'
#
loop_
_entity.id
_entity.type
_entity.pdbx_description
1 polymer ?
#
loop_
_entity_poly.entity_id
_entity_poly.type
_entity_poly.pdbx_seq_one_letter_code
_entity_poly.pdbx_strand_id
1 'polypeptide(L)'
;AVASGPSFLTIYIGPTLMIALGWLVLRKIIRISKTQHITSIADFIASRYGKSPTLGAVVSIMAVIGIIPYISIQLKAISRSFHLMIGQPDTIGIPAISNDTAFFIALILAVFSILFGSRHLDVTERHEGLVAAIAFESVVKLAAFMAVGIFVTYELHYGIRELVEQAKGVPQLENLFTLPSEAGAYTNWAFQIFVSMMAILFLPRQFQMAVVENINEKHLNKAIWLFPLYLLAINIFVLPIAIAGVNHFPGQPVDPDTFVLKLPMAENKIALTLLVFIGGMSAATGMVIVATIALSIMISNYLVMPVLLRLPFQQLSGRVDLTNLLLTIRWASILLVILLGYISVSYT
;
A
#
# COMPACT_ATOMS: atom_id res chain seq x y z
N ALA A 1 -14.23 5.41 -5.92
CA ALA A 1 -15.63 5.78 -5.74
C ALA A 1 -16.31 5.96 -7.10
N VAL A 2 -15.84 6.84 -7.99
CA VAL A 2 -16.50 7.14 -9.28
C VAL A 2 -16.77 5.88 -10.10
N ALA A 3 -15.79 4.98 -10.22
CA ALA A 3 -15.93 3.76 -11.02
C ALA A 3 -16.68 2.62 -10.31
N SER A 4 -16.62 2.57 -8.98
CA SER A 4 -17.05 1.39 -8.20
C SER A 4 -18.31 1.65 -7.36
N GLY A 5 -18.85 2.88 -7.39
CA GLY A 5 -19.94 3.26 -6.51
C GLY A 5 -19.63 3.00 -5.03
N PRO A 6 -20.62 2.60 -4.20
CA PRO A 6 -20.42 2.33 -2.78
C PRO A 6 -19.46 1.18 -2.46
N SER A 7 -19.11 0.35 -3.45
CA SER A 7 -18.19 -0.78 -3.27
C SER A 7 -16.78 -0.36 -2.83
N PHE A 8 -16.37 0.91 -3.05
CA PHE A 8 -15.10 1.41 -2.51
C PHE A 8 -15.04 1.34 -0.97
N LEU A 9 -16.19 1.39 -0.28
CA LEU A 9 -16.23 1.33 1.18
C LEU A 9 -15.79 -0.03 1.74
N THR A 10 -15.89 -1.11 0.96
CA THR A 10 -15.51 -2.46 1.40
C THR A 10 -14.04 -2.53 1.84
N ILE A 11 -13.15 -1.76 1.17
CA ILE A 11 -11.72 -1.68 1.46
C ILE A 11 -11.46 -1.04 2.84
N TYR A 12 -12.36 -0.21 3.34
CA TYR A 12 -12.24 0.48 4.62
C TYR A 12 -13.03 -0.22 5.74
N ILE A 13 -14.20 -0.75 5.42
CA ILE A 13 -15.05 -1.48 6.37
C ILE A 13 -14.36 -2.77 6.83
N GLY A 14 -13.76 -3.54 5.91
CA GLY A 14 -13.07 -4.79 6.25
C GLY A 14 -11.97 -4.62 7.29
N PRO A 15 -10.97 -3.77 7.05
CA PRO A 15 -9.92 -3.45 8.03
C PRO A 15 -10.45 -2.91 9.36
N THR A 16 -11.46 -2.04 9.31
CA THR A 16 -12.12 -1.51 10.51
C THR A 16 -12.73 -2.64 11.35
N LEU A 17 -13.47 -3.54 10.73
CA LEU A 17 -14.06 -4.71 11.40
C LEU A 17 -12.98 -5.64 11.97
N MET A 18 -11.89 -5.88 11.22
CA MET A 18 -10.81 -6.72 11.71
C MET A 18 -10.14 -6.14 12.95
N ILE A 19 -9.85 -4.86 12.95
CA ILE A 19 -9.19 -4.22 14.11
C ILE A 19 -10.18 -4.09 15.28
N ALA A 20 -11.45 -3.76 15.04
CA ALA A 20 -12.44 -3.57 16.10
C ALA A 20 -12.93 -4.89 16.70
N LEU A 21 -13.21 -5.90 15.88
CA LEU A 21 -13.77 -7.18 16.32
C LEU A 21 -12.72 -8.29 16.42
N GLY A 22 -11.77 -8.32 15.49
CA GLY A 22 -10.73 -9.35 15.43
C GLY A 22 -9.47 -9.04 16.24
N TRP A 23 -9.47 -7.99 17.06
CA TRP A 23 -8.28 -7.57 17.83
C TRP A 23 -7.73 -8.67 18.75
N LEU A 24 -8.59 -9.55 19.26
CA LEU A 24 -8.17 -10.71 20.07
C LEU A 24 -7.32 -11.68 19.25
N VAL A 25 -7.69 -11.92 18.00
CA VAL A 25 -6.94 -12.78 17.07
C VAL A 25 -5.58 -12.12 16.76
N LEU A 26 -5.58 -10.83 16.41
CA LEU A 26 -4.35 -10.08 16.14
C LEU A 26 -3.42 -10.07 17.37
N ARG A 27 -3.96 -9.84 18.56
CA ARG A 27 -3.21 -9.90 19.82
C ARG A 27 -2.56 -11.26 20.03
N LYS A 28 -3.29 -12.34 19.77
CA LYS A 28 -2.78 -13.70 19.86
C LYS A 28 -1.68 -13.97 18.86
N ILE A 29 -1.83 -13.50 17.61
CA ILE A 29 -0.81 -13.60 16.56
C ILE A 29 0.46 -12.85 16.98
N ILE A 30 0.36 -11.60 17.46
CA ILE A 30 1.50 -10.81 17.94
C ILE A 30 2.24 -11.54 19.06
N ARG A 31 1.51 -12.07 20.04
CA ARG A 31 2.10 -12.80 21.18
C ARG A 31 2.86 -14.05 20.72
N ILE A 32 2.26 -14.84 19.85
CA ILE A 32 2.89 -16.04 19.29
C ILE A 32 4.13 -15.66 18.48
N SER A 33 4.01 -14.65 17.63
CA SER A 33 5.12 -14.21 16.78
C SER A 33 6.31 -13.72 17.59
N LYS A 34 6.08 -13.04 18.70
CA LYS A 34 7.15 -12.64 19.61
C LYS A 34 7.81 -13.82 20.33
N THR A 35 7.03 -14.79 20.81
CA THR A 35 7.60 -15.97 21.51
C THR A 35 8.34 -16.90 20.59
N GLN A 36 8.00 -16.95 19.31
CA GLN A 36 8.60 -17.83 18.31
C GLN A 36 9.60 -17.12 17.38
N HIS A 37 9.87 -15.83 17.60
CA HIS A 37 10.76 -15.01 16.79
C HIS A 37 10.38 -15.02 15.28
N ILE A 38 9.09 -14.93 14.99
CA ILE A 38 8.55 -14.93 13.64
C ILE A 38 8.96 -13.65 12.90
N THR A 39 9.52 -13.80 11.72
CA THR A 39 10.06 -12.71 10.89
C THR A 39 9.17 -12.33 9.70
N SER A 40 8.19 -13.16 9.36
CA SER A 40 7.29 -12.93 8.21
C SER A 40 6.00 -13.72 8.32
N ILE A 41 5.02 -13.39 7.49
CA ILE A 41 3.78 -14.17 7.40
C ILE A 41 4.04 -15.61 6.93
N ALA A 42 5.00 -15.83 6.02
CA ALA A 42 5.38 -17.17 5.59
C ALA A 42 5.95 -17.99 6.74
N ASP A 43 6.77 -17.38 7.58
CA ASP A 43 7.31 -17.99 8.78
C ASP A 43 6.21 -18.32 9.80
N PHE A 44 5.26 -17.40 9.99
CA PHE A 44 4.11 -17.64 10.87
C PHE A 44 3.30 -18.86 10.42
N ILE A 45 2.97 -18.93 9.12
CA ILE A 45 2.20 -20.06 8.57
C ILE A 45 3.02 -21.36 8.66
N ALA A 46 4.27 -21.35 8.22
CA ALA A 46 5.15 -22.51 8.27
C ALA A 46 5.31 -23.06 9.71
N SER A 47 5.43 -22.18 10.71
CA SER A 47 5.57 -22.55 12.11
C SER A 47 4.37 -23.34 12.65
N ARG A 48 3.18 -23.15 12.08
CA ARG A 48 1.96 -23.86 12.47
C ARG A 48 1.86 -25.26 11.91
N TYR A 49 2.62 -25.55 10.86
CA TYR A 49 2.64 -26.83 10.16
C TYR A 49 4.03 -27.49 10.26
N GLY A 50 4.55 -27.59 11.47
CA GLY A 50 5.81 -28.30 11.76
C GLY A 50 7.06 -27.61 11.20
N LYS A 51 7.04 -26.29 11.03
CA LYS A 51 8.13 -25.49 10.41
C LYS A 51 8.49 -25.97 9.00
N SER A 52 7.46 -26.32 8.20
CA SER A 52 7.63 -26.82 6.84
C SER A 52 8.26 -25.77 5.91
N PRO A 53 9.49 -26.00 5.40
CA PRO A 53 10.13 -25.08 4.46
C PRO A 53 9.38 -24.98 3.13
N THR A 54 8.79 -26.09 2.69
CA THR A 54 8.00 -26.13 1.44
C THR A 54 6.76 -25.25 1.53
N LEU A 55 6.04 -25.28 2.67
CA LEU A 55 4.88 -24.42 2.88
C LEU A 55 5.29 -22.94 2.92
N GLY A 56 6.39 -22.62 3.62
CA GLY A 56 6.95 -21.28 3.63
C GLY A 56 7.33 -20.79 2.23
N ALA A 57 7.91 -21.65 1.39
CA ALA A 57 8.24 -21.33 0.00
C ALA A 57 6.99 -21.07 -0.85
N VAL A 58 5.95 -21.90 -0.75
CA VAL A 58 4.68 -21.69 -1.46
C VAL A 58 4.03 -20.37 -1.07
N VAL A 59 3.93 -20.09 0.23
CA VAL A 59 3.40 -18.81 0.72
C VAL A 59 4.22 -17.63 0.22
N SER A 60 5.55 -17.75 0.18
CA SER A 60 6.43 -16.68 -0.32
C SER A 60 6.22 -16.42 -1.81
N ILE A 61 6.09 -17.47 -2.64
CA ILE A 61 5.81 -17.34 -4.07
C ILE A 61 4.44 -16.67 -4.29
N MET A 62 3.41 -17.13 -3.59
CA MET A 62 2.08 -16.52 -3.68
C MET A 62 2.09 -15.04 -3.28
N ALA A 63 2.84 -14.68 -2.23
CA ALA A 63 2.99 -13.31 -1.79
C ALA A 63 3.72 -12.43 -2.83
N VAL A 64 4.78 -12.94 -3.45
CA VAL A 64 5.50 -12.22 -4.52
C VAL A 64 4.57 -11.97 -5.70
N ILE A 65 3.88 -13.00 -6.20
CA ILE A 65 2.94 -12.87 -7.33
C ILE A 65 1.83 -11.87 -7.00
N GLY A 66 1.26 -11.92 -5.79
CA GLY A 66 0.14 -11.04 -5.39
C GLY A 66 0.55 -9.59 -5.14
N ILE A 67 1.82 -9.32 -4.78
CA ILE A 67 2.27 -7.95 -4.46
C ILE A 67 2.90 -7.22 -5.66
N ILE A 68 3.39 -7.92 -6.68
CA ILE A 68 3.95 -7.30 -7.88
C ILE A 68 2.98 -6.30 -8.53
N PRO A 69 1.70 -6.63 -8.81
CA PRO A 69 0.73 -5.67 -9.38
C PRO A 69 0.50 -4.46 -8.46
N TYR A 70 0.52 -4.68 -7.14
CA TYR A 70 0.38 -3.60 -6.18
C TYR A 70 1.55 -2.60 -6.25
N ILE A 71 2.80 -3.08 -6.35
CA ILE A 71 3.99 -2.23 -6.53
C ILE A 71 3.90 -1.48 -7.86
N SER A 72 3.48 -2.15 -8.93
CA SER A 72 3.26 -1.57 -10.26
C SER A 72 2.31 -0.37 -10.21
N ILE A 73 1.15 -0.51 -9.56
CA ILE A 73 0.18 0.58 -9.40
C ILE A 73 0.80 1.77 -8.65
N GLN A 74 1.62 1.54 -7.62
CA GLN A 74 2.29 2.62 -6.89
C GLN A 74 3.31 3.36 -7.77
N LEU A 75 4.13 2.63 -8.54
CA LEU A 75 5.08 3.22 -9.47
C LEU A 75 4.36 4.06 -10.55
N LYS A 76 3.27 3.54 -11.09
CA LYS A 76 2.43 4.24 -12.07
C LYS A 76 1.80 5.51 -11.47
N ALA A 77 1.28 5.43 -10.24
CA ALA A 77 0.69 6.58 -9.56
C ALA A 77 1.71 7.70 -9.31
N ILE A 78 2.93 7.37 -8.87
CA ILE A 78 4.01 8.33 -8.66
C ILE A 78 4.41 8.97 -10.00
N SER A 79 4.66 8.16 -11.04
CA SER A 79 5.05 8.63 -12.37
C SER A 79 3.99 9.56 -12.95
N ARG A 80 2.71 9.16 -12.91
CA ARG A 80 1.60 9.97 -13.39
C ARG A 80 1.47 11.31 -12.63
N SER A 81 1.58 11.28 -11.32
CA SER A 81 1.52 12.51 -10.51
C SER A 81 2.67 13.45 -10.86
N PHE A 82 3.87 12.92 -11.12
CA PHE A 82 5.02 13.70 -11.55
C PHE A 82 4.80 14.33 -12.93
N HIS A 83 4.31 13.56 -13.92
CA HIS A 83 4.00 14.08 -15.26
C HIS A 83 2.96 15.19 -15.22
N LEU A 84 1.91 15.05 -14.39
CA LEU A 84 0.92 16.11 -14.19
C LEU A 84 1.55 17.38 -13.66
N MET A 85 2.47 17.28 -12.70
CA MET A 85 3.12 18.46 -12.10
C MET A 85 4.02 19.22 -13.09
N ILE A 86 4.67 18.55 -14.03
CA ILE A 86 5.53 19.17 -15.05
C ILE A 86 4.78 19.55 -16.32
N GLY A 87 3.44 19.35 -16.37
CA GLY A 87 2.59 19.70 -17.52
C GLY A 87 2.84 18.84 -18.77
N GLN A 88 3.44 17.67 -18.62
CA GLN A 88 3.62 16.74 -19.74
C GLN A 88 2.40 15.83 -19.87
N PRO A 89 1.91 15.60 -21.11
CA PRO A 89 0.85 14.63 -21.32
C PRO A 89 1.35 13.21 -21.00
N ASP A 90 0.46 12.37 -20.50
CA ASP A 90 0.72 10.93 -20.34
C ASP A 90 1.05 10.37 -21.73
N THR A 91 2.31 10.06 -21.99
CA THR A 91 2.73 9.41 -23.23
C THR A 91 2.20 7.97 -23.23
N ILE A 92 1.21 7.71 -24.08
CA ILE A 92 0.73 6.35 -24.37
C ILE A 92 1.79 5.70 -25.27
N GLY A 93 2.70 4.94 -24.66
CA GLY A 93 3.75 4.21 -25.36
C GLY A 93 4.85 3.79 -24.38
N ILE A 94 5.61 2.76 -24.75
CA ILE A 94 6.81 2.36 -23.97
C ILE A 94 7.90 3.39 -24.32
N PRO A 95 8.21 4.36 -23.43
CA PRO A 95 9.27 5.32 -23.68
C PRO A 95 10.62 4.59 -23.70
N ALA A 96 11.58 5.14 -24.41
CA ALA A 96 12.97 4.69 -24.26
C ALA A 96 13.37 4.79 -22.78
N ILE A 97 14.11 3.82 -22.25
CA ILE A 97 14.49 3.72 -20.84
C ILE A 97 15.09 5.03 -20.30
N SER A 98 15.78 5.79 -21.17
CA SER A 98 16.36 7.10 -20.82
C SER A 98 15.33 8.19 -20.48
N ASN A 99 14.08 8.04 -20.90
CA ASN A 99 13.01 9.01 -20.70
C ASN A 99 11.86 8.44 -19.84
N ASP A 100 12.04 7.24 -19.29
CA ASP A 100 11.01 6.57 -18.50
C ASP A 100 11.09 7.00 -17.03
N THR A 101 10.20 7.90 -16.62
CA THR A 101 10.07 8.38 -15.25
C THR A 101 9.82 7.24 -14.26
N ALA A 102 9.05 6.23 -14.64
CA ALA A 102 8.76 5.08 -13.77
C ALA A 102 10.02 4.26 -13.47
N PHE A 103 10.94 4.14 -14.44
CA PHE A 103 12.24 3.49 -14.24
C PHE A 103 13.10 4.22 -13.22
N PHE A 104 13.23 5.54 -13.34
CA PHE A 104 14.03 6.34 -12.38
C PHE A 104 13.42 6.32 -10.98
N ILE A 105 12.09 6.38 -10.88
CA ILE A 105 11.38 6.24 -9.61
C ILE A 105 11.66 4.86 -9.00
N ALA A 106 11.56 3.79 -9.78
CA ALA A 106 11.85 2.43 -9.33
C ALA A 106 13.28 2.31 -8.81
N LEU A 107 14.25 2.90 -9.50
CA LEU A 107 15.65 2.91 -9.08
C LEU A 107 15.85 3.66 -7.76
N ILE A 108 15.27 4.84 -7.61
CA ILE A 108 15.32 5.62 -6.38
C ILE A 108 14.71 4.82 -5.22
N LEU A 109 13.53 4.22 -5.43
CA LEU A 109 12.86 3.41 -4.41
C LEU A 109 13.65 2.16 -4.03
N ALA A 110 14.36 1.53 -4.98
CA ALA A 110 15.25 0.42 -4.71
C ALA A 110 16.40 0.84 -3.78
N VAL A 111 17.05 1.97 -4.08
CA VAL A 111 18.12 2.53 -3.23
C VAL A 111 17.58 2.84 -1.83
N PHE A 112 16.44 3.51 -1.71
CA PHE A 112 15.82 3.79 -0.41
C PHE A 112 15.46 2.52 0.36
N SER A 113 14.87 1.53 -0.32
CA SER A 113 14.53 0.25 0.31
C SER A 113 15.76 -0.50 0.84
N ILE A 114 16.87 -0.43 0.13
CA ILE A 114 18.15 -1.02 0.57
C ILE A 114 18.72 -0.25 1.76
N LEU A 115 18.74 1.08 1.71
CA LEU A 115 19.32 1.91 2.76
C LEU A 115 18.54 1.82 4.08
N PHE A 116 17.22 1.74 4.03
CA PHE A 116 16.36 1.76 5.21
C PHE A 116 15.88 0.38 5.65
N GLY A 117 15.91 -0.63 4.76
CA GLY A 117 15.30 -1.93 5.01
C GLY A 117 16.25 -3.06 5.37
N SER A 118 17.57 -2.90 5.23
CA SER A 118 18.48 -4.04 5.34
C SER A 118 19.85 -3.68 5.93
N ARG A 119 19.88 -2.77 6.91
CA ARG A 119 21.17 -2.40 7.54
C ARG A 119 21.75 -3.50 8.41
N HIS A 120 20.92 -4.25 9.13
CA HIS A 120 21.35 -5.29 10.06
C HIS A 120 20.45 -6.54 9.94
N LEU A 121 20.97 -7.68 10.35
CA LEU A 121 20.29 -8.99 10.23
C LEU A 121 19.81 -9.54 11.57
N ASP A 122 19.95 -8.80 12.66
CA ASP A 122 19.52 -9.26 13.96
C ASP A 122 18.01 -9.48 13.99
N VAL A 123 17.60 -10.68 14.34
CA VAL A 123 16.18 -11.09 14.45
C VAL A 123 15.44 -10.23 15.50
N THR A 124 16.17 -9.59 16.40
CA THR A 124 15.66 -8.67 17.43
C THR A 124 15.63 -7.23 16.99
N GLU A 125 16.26 -6.90 15.85
CA GLU A 125 16.33 -5.54 15.35
C GLU A 125 15.00 -5.11 14.73
N ARG A 126 14.52 -3.99 15.19
CA ARG A 126 13.28 -3.37 14.73
C ARG A 126 13.63 -2.12 13.97
N HIS A 127 12.89 -1.90 12.91
CA HIS A 127 13.05 -0.71 12.08
C HIS A 127 12.29 0.49 12.68
N GLU A 128 12.62 0.89 13.92
CA GLU A 128 11.90 1.97 14.63
C GLU A 128 11.87 3.27 13.80
N GLY A 129 12.97 3.60 13.13
CA GLY A 129 13.02 4.75 12.22
C GLY A 129 12.08 4.63 11.03
N LEU A 130 11.95 3.43 10.44
CA LEU A 130 11.00 3.16 9.36
C LEU A 130 9.55 3.27 9.85
N VAL A 131 9.27 2.72 11.02
CA VAL A 131 7.93 2.81 11.64
C VAL A 131 7.55 4.26 11.93
N ALA A 132 8.48 5.06 12.47
CA ALA A 132 8.28 6.49 12.73
C ALA A 132 8.05 7.27 11.43
N ALA A 133 8.84 6.99 10.38
CA ALA A 133 8.67 7.60 9.06
C ALA A 133 7.27 7.30 8.46
N ILE A 134 6.80 6.06 8.54
CA ILE A 134 5.48 5.65 8.05
C ILE A 134 4.35 6.29 8.87
N ALA A 135 4.53 6.42 10.18
CA ALA A 135 3.57 7.10 11.03
C ALA A 135 3.47 8.60 10.65
N PHE A 136 4.60 9.27 10.46
CA PHE A 136 4.65 10.66 10.01
C PHE A 136 4.01 10.83 8.62
N GLU A 137 4.36 9.98 7.67
CA GLU A 137 3.76 9.91 6.33
C GLU A 137 2.24 9.82 6.40
N SER A 138 1.71 8.95 7.27
CA SER A 138 0.26 8.76 7.43
C SER A 138 -0.43 10.04 7.90
N VAL A 139 0.21 10.85 8.75
CA VAL A 139 -0.30 12.15 9.18
C VAL A 139 -0.26 13.16 8.05
N VAL A 140 0.84 13.25 7.30
CA VAL A 140 0.98 14.16 6.15
C VAL A 140 -0.05 13.85 5.08
N LYS A 141 -0.24 12.56 4.75
CA LYS A 141 -1.26 12.11 3.79
C LYS A 141 -2.67 12.47 4.23
N LEU A 142 -3.01 12.24 5.50
CA LEU A 142 -4.31 12.61 6.03
C LEU A 142 -4.52 14.13 5.96
N ALA A 143 -3.52 14.92 6.38
CA ALA A 143 -3.60 16.38 6.34
C ALA A 143 -3.78 16.90 4.91
N ALA A 144 -3.02 16.36 3.94
CA ALA A 144 -3.14 16.72 2.54
C ALA A 144 -4.54 16.41 1.98
N PHE A 145 -5.04 15.21 2.24
CA PHE A 145 -6.35 14.79 1.76
C PHE A 145 -7.50 15.59 2.40
N MET A 146 -7.42 15.83 3.71
CA MET A 146 -8.37 16.68 4.43
C MET A 146 -8.35 18.12 3.92
N ALA A 147 -7.18 18.70 3.65
CA ALA A 147 -7.04 20.05 3.12
C ALA A 147 -7.72 20.19 1.74
N VAL A 148 -7.54 19.20 0.84
CA VAL A 148 -8.26 19.18 -0.45
C VAL A 148 -9.75 19.01 -0.25
N GLY A 149 -10.15 18.13 0.64
CA GLY A 149 -11.57 17.92 0.94
C GLY A 149 -12.26 19.19 1.46
N ILE A 150 -11.62 19.93 2.37
CA ILE A 150 -12.11 21.21 2.88
C ILE A 150 -12.15 22.26 1.76
N PHE A 151 -11.06 22.37 0.98
CA PHE A 151 -10.99 23.28 -0.16
C PHE A 151 -12.12 23.02 -1.16
N VAL A 152 -12.31 21.78 -1.58
CA VAL A 152 -13.35 21.40 -2.54
C VAL A 152 -14.75 21.64 -2.00
N THR A 153 -14.96 21.33 -0.72
CA THR A 153 -16.30 21.40 -0.13
C THR A 153 -16.73 22.85 0.20
N TYR A 154 -15.80 23.69 0.64
CA TYR A 154 -16.16 25.01 1.21
C TYR A 154 -15.61 26.21 0.42
N GLU A 155 -14.54 26.06 -0.36
CA GLU A 155 -14.06 27.13 -1.24
C GLU A 155 -14.60 26.99 -2.68
N LEU A 156 -14.62 25.77 -3.22
CA LEU A 156 -15.08 25.51 -4.59
C LEU A 156 -16.61 25.40 -4.66
N HIS A 157 -17.23 24.88 -3.61
CA HIS A 157 -18.68 24.75 -3.44
C HIS A 157 -19.10 25.28 -2.07
N TYR A 158 -20.37 25.70 -1.94
CA TYR A 158 -20.90 26.26 -0.69
C TYR A 158 -21.34 25.20 0.34
N GLY A 159 -20.66 24.05 0.36
CA GLY A 159 -20.87 22.98 1.32
C GLY A 159 -21.32 21.64 0.72
N ILE A 160 -21.38 20.62 1.58
CA ILE A 160 -21.74 19.25 1.19
C ILE A 160 -23.14 19.17 0.58
N ARG A 161 -24.08 20.00 1.06
CA ARG A 161 -25.47 19.98 0.57
C ARG A 161 -25.55 20.36 -0.91
N GLU A 162 -24.86 21.42 -1.31
CA GLU A 162 -24.80 21.84 -2.71
C GLU A 162 -24.16 20.79 -3.61
N LEU A 163 -23.05 20.19 -3.16
CA LEU A 163 -22.40 19.09 -3.89
C LEU A 163 -23.34 17.91 -4.12
N VAL A 164 -24.12 17.52 -3.10
CA VAL A 164 -25.08 16.42 -3.22
C VAL A 164 -26.26 16.81 -4.13
N GLU A 165 -26.71 18.04 -4.08
CA GLU A 165 -27.77 18.53 -4.99
C GLU A 165 -27.28 18.56 -6.44
N GLN A 166 -26.07 18.98 -6.70
CA GLN A 166 -25.44 18.95 -8.03
C GLN A 166 -25.21 17.52 -8.54
N ALA A 167 -24.99 16.55 -7.65
CA ALA A 167 -24.83 15.15 -8.01
C ALA A 167 -26.15 14.52 -8.51
N LYS A 168 -27.30 15.04 -8.04
CA LYS A 168 -28.62 14.58 -8.46
C LYS A 168 -28.91 15.11 -9.88
N GLY A 169 -28.78 14.30 -10.87
CA GLY A 169 -29.00 14.69 -12.28
C GLY A 169 -27.80 14.44 -13.17
N VAL A 170 -26.70 14.00 -12.61
CA VAL A 170 -25.56 13.51 -13.38
C VAL A 170 -25.57 11.96 -13.34
N PRO A 171 -25.89 11.27 -14.45
CA PRO A 171 -26.05 9.81 -14.45
C PRO A 171 -24.83 9.04 -13.93
N GLN A 172 -23.63 9.59 -14.12
CA GLN A 172 -22.37 9.02 -13.63
C GLN A 172 -22.25 9.07 -12.09
N LEU A 173 -22.94 10.01 -11.45
CA LEU A 173 -22.90 10.21 -10.00
C LEU A 173 -24.05 9.51 -9.27
N GLU A 174 -25.13 9.13 -9.96
CA GLU A 174 -26.23 8.34 -9.37
C GLU A 174 -25.72 6.98 -8.87
N ASN A 175 -24.77 6.38 -9.58
CA ASN A 175 -24.12 5.13 -9.18
C ASN A 175 -23.29 5.24 -7.89
N LEU A 176 -22.92 6.46 -7.44
CA LEU A 176 -22.20 6.65 -6.18
C LEU A 176 -23.07 6.36 -4.94
N PHE A 177 -24.38 6.48 -5.08
CA PHE A 177 -25.33 6.38 -3.96
C PHE A 177 -26.16 5.09 -4.00
N THR A 178 -26.07 4.31 -5.08
CA THR A 178 -26.87 3.10 -5.26
C THR A 178 -25.98 1.87 -5.37
N LEU A 179 -26.32 0.83 -4.61
CA LEU A 179 -25.74 -0.49 -4.83
C LEU A 179 -26.35 -1.08 -6.11
N PRO A 180 -25.56 -1.78 -6.94
CA PRO A 180 -26.10 -2.48 -8.11
C PRO A 180 -27.26 -3.38 -7.69
N SER A 181 -28.39 -3.29 -8.40
CA SER A 181 -29.58 -4.10 -8.15
C SER A 181 -29.50 -5.52 -8.72
N GLU A 182 -28.33 -5.93 -9.20
CA GLU A 182 -28.09 -7.26 -9.75
C GLU A 182 -28.18 -8.35 -8.68
N ALA A 183 -28.68 -9.52 -9.08
CA ALA A 183 -28.72 -10.69 -8.20
C ALA A 183 -27.30 -11.05 -7.74
N GLY A 184 -27.07 -11.06 -6.43
CA GLY A 184 -25.74 -11.33 -5.85
C GLY A 184 -24.87 -10.12 -5.52
N ALA A 185 -25.29 -8.89 -5.80
CA ALA A 185 -24.52 -7.67 -5.47
C ALA A 185 -24.17 -7.58 -3.97
N TYR A 186 -25.13 -7.87 -3.10
CA TYR A 186 -24.89 -7.90 -1.65
C TYR A 186 -23.93 -9.01 -1.22
N THR A 187 -24.00 -10.18 -1.86
CA THR A 187 -23.07 -11.30 -1.59
C THR A 187 -21.67 -10.94 -2.01
N ASN A 188 -21.50 -10.33 -3.18
CA ASN A 188 -20.21 -9.85 -3.66
C ASN A 188 -19.64 -8.77 -2.73
N TRP A 189 -20.50 -7.84 -2.29
CA TRP A 189 -20.10 -6.78 -1.35
C TRP A 189 -19.63 -7.36 0.00
N ALA A 190 -20.38 -8.31 0.57
CA ALA A 190 -20.02 -9.01 1.79
C ALA A 190 -18.70 -9.80 1.62
N PHE A 191 -18.52 -10.48 0.47
CA PHE A 191 -17.29 -11.18 0.16
C PHE A 191 -16.08 -10.23 0.06
N GLN A 192 -16.23 -9.07 -0.59
CA GLN A 192 -15.18 -8.05 -0.65
C GLN A 192 -14.81 -7.54 0.74
N ILE A 193 -15.78 -7.30 1.62
CA ILE A 193 -15.50 -6.93 3.02
C ILE A 193 -14.68 -8.02 3.72
N PHE A 194 -15.08 -9.28 3.55
CA PHE A 194 -14.37 -10.41 4.15
C PHE A 194 -12.93 -10.52 3.64
N VAL A 195 -12.70 -10.41 2.33
CA VAL A 195 -11.36 -10.41 1.73
C VAL A 195 -10.53 -9.24 2.25
N SER A 196 -11.11 -8.05 2.31
CA SER A 196 -10.45 -6.85 2.83
C SER A 196 -10.12 -6.96 4.32
N MET A 197 -11.00 -7.61 5.10
CA MET A 197 -10.76 -7.92 6.51
C MET A 197 -9.56 -8.87 6.68
N MET A 198 -9.46 -9.91 5.84
CA MET A 198 -8.35 -10.87 5.86
C MET A 198 -7.04 -10.24 5.38
N ALA A 199 -7.09 -9.24 4.50
CA ALA A 199 -5.91 -8.56 3.99
C ALA A 199 -5.04 -7.93 5.10
N ILE A 200 -5.65 -7.45 6.18
CA ILE A 200 -4.93 -6.91 7.36
C ILE A 200 -4.04 -7.96 8.03
N LEU A 201 -4.45 -9.22 8.02
CA LEU A 201 -3.69 -10.30 8.65
C LEU A 201 -2.67 -10.93 7.72
N PHE A 202 -3.04 -11.09 6.43
CA PHE A 202 -2.29 -11.98 5.53
C PHE A 202 -1.41 -11.25 4.52
N LEU A 203 -1.65 -9.97 4.25
CA LEU A 203 -0.73 -9.24 3.38
C LEU A 203 0.63 -9.06 4.06
N PRO A 204 1.74 -9.43 3.38
CA PRO A 204 3.10 -9.36 3.94
C PRO A 204 3.44 -8.01 4.55
N ARG A 205 3.08 -6.91 3.89
CA ARG A 205 3.29 -5.55 4.36
C ARG A 205 2.54 -5.27 5.67
N GLN A 206 1.27 -5.67 5.73
CA GLN A 206 0.43 -5.45 6.92
C GLN A 206 0.91 -6.30 8.09
N PHE A 207 1.26 -7.57 7.81
CA PHE A 207 1.83 -8.45 8.82
C PHE A 207 3.16 -7.91 9.35
N GLN A 208 4.04 -7.43 8.47
CA GLN A 208 5.31 -6.82 8.87
C GLN A 208 5.07 -5.68 9.89
N MET A 209 4.22 -4.72 9.54
CA MET A 209 3.99 -3.53 10.37
C MET A 209 3.19 -3.81 11.64
N ALA A 210 2.13 -4.62 11.54
CA ALA A 210 1.23 -4.84 12.68
C ALA A 210 1.76 -5.88 13.67
N VAL A 211 2.56 -6.86 13.20
CA VAL A 211 2.98 -8.01 13.99
C VAL A 211 4.47 -8.01 14.25
N VAL A 212 5.30 -7.95 13.20
CA VAL A 212 6.77 -8.08 13.32
C VAL A 212 7.36 -6.85 14.00
N GLU A 213 7.03 -5.65 13.52
CA GLU A 213 7.54 -4.38 14.06
C GLU A 213 6.85 -3.95 15.36
N ASN A 214 5.84 -4.67 15.81
CA ASN A 214 5.12 -4.33 17.04
C ASN A 214 6.01 -4.51 18.28
N ILE A 215 6.28 -3.41 19.01
CA ILE A 215 7.10 -3.40 20.22
C ILE A 215 6.32 -3.92 21.42
N ASN A 216 5.07 -3.49 21.59
CA ASN A 216 4.27 -3.80 22.76
C ASN A 216 2.81 -4.10 22.36
N GLU A 217 2.30 -5.25 22.79
CA GLU A 217 0.91 -5.64 22.50
C GLU A 217 -0.12 -4.63 23.08
N LYS A 218 0.25 -3.82 24.08
CA LYS A 218 -0.61 -2.77 24.65
C LYS A 218 -0.90 -1.65 23.64
N HIS A 219 -0.05 -1.46 22.63
CA HIS A 219 -0.30 -0.48 21.57
C HIS A 219 -1.57 -0.81 20.77
N LEU A 220 -1.94 -2.09 20.73
CA LEU A 220 -3.17 -2.54 20.10
C LEU A 220 -4.42 -1.88 20.72
N ASN A 221 -4.42 -1.64 22.02
CA ASN A 221 -5.56 -0.98 22.72
C ASN A 221 -5.83 0.43 22.17
N LYS A 222 -4.78 1.15 21.73
CA LYS A 222 -4.94 2.46 21.07
C LYS A 222 -5.32 2.28 19.59
N ALA A 223 -4.76 1.29 18.92
CA ALA A 223 -5.02 1.02 17.51
C ALA A 223 -6.48 0.64 17.25
N ILE A 224 -7.15 -0.06 18.17
CA ILE A 224 -8.54 -0.53 18.03
C ILE A 224 -9.52 0.60 17.70
N TRP A 225 -9.33 1.79 18.25
CA TRP A 225 -10.22 2.92 18.00
C TRP A 225 -9.57 4.00 17.12
N LEU A 226 -8.25 4.21 17.21
CA LEU A 226 -7.54 5.23 16.44
C LEU A 226 -7.48 4.90 14.95
N PHE A 227 -7.30 3.62 14.60
CA PHE A 227 -7.25 3.18 13.21
C PHE A 227 -8.62 3.31 12.50
N PRO A 228 -9.75 2.83 13.07
CA PRO A 228 -11.07 3.14 12.52
C PRO A 228 -11.36 4.62 12.39
N LEU A 229 -10.97 5.43 13.38
CA LEU A 229 -11.15 6.88 13.32
C LEU A 229 -10.34 7.51 12.19
N TYR A 230 -9.10 7.08 11.98
CA TYR A 230 -8.26 7.49 10.85
C TYR A 230 -8.91 7.14 9.51
N LEU A 231 -9.42 5.92 9.36
CA LEU A 231 -10.10 5.48 8.14
C LEU A 231 -11.41 6.24 7.92
N LEU A 232 -12.15 6.55 8.97
CA LEU A 232 -13.34 7.39 8.88
C LEU A 232 -12.96 8.79 8.40
N ALA A 233 -11.97 9.42 9.02
CA ALA A 233 -11.53 10.76 8.67
C ALA A 233 -11.13 10.87 7.19
N ILE A 234 -10.35 9.92 6.67
CA ILE A 234 -9.95 9.94 5.26
C ILE A 234 -11.15 9.74 4.31
N ASN A 235 -12.19 9.02 4.74
CA ASN A 235 -13.35 8.74 3.90
C ASN A 235 -14.37 9.89 3.82
N ILE A 236 -14.37 10.83 4.76
CA ILE A 236 -15.33 11.94 4.79
C ILE A 236 -15.36 12.72 3.48
N PHE A 237 -14.18 12.97 2.90
CA PHE A 237 -14.06 13.80 1.69
C PHE A 237 -13.92 13.02 0.38
N VAL A 238 -13.98 11.68 0.41
CA VAL A 238 -13.90 10.87 -0.83
C VAL A 238 -15.05 11.19 -1.78
N LEU A 239 -16.28 11.22 -1.28
CA LEU A 239 -17.45 11.55 -2.11
C LEU A 239 -17.45 13.02 -2.54
N PRO A 240 -17.24 14.02 -1.67
CA PRO A 240 -17.11 15.41 -2.10
C PRO A 240 -16.10 15.62 -3.22
N ILE A 241 -14.90 15.06 -3.09
CA ILE A 241 -13.86 15.18 -4.12
C ILE A 241 -14.27 14.48 -5.42
N ALA A 242 -14.89 13.29 -5.34
CA ALA A 242 -15.36 12.56 -6.50
C ALA A 242 -16.44 13.33 -7.28
N ILE A 243 -17.43 13.88 -6.58
CA ILE A 243 -18.52 14.68 -7.17
C ILE A 243 -17.96 15.94 -7.82
N ALA A 244 -17.13 16.69 -7.10
CA ALA A 244 -16.54 17.92 -7.62
C ALA A 244 -15.63 17.65 -8.84
N GLY A 245 -14.87 16.56 -8.83
CA GLY A 245 -14.01 16.17 -9.96
C GLY A 245 -14.82 15.89 -11.23
N VAL A 246 -15.91 15.15 -11.12
CA VAL A 246 -16.81 14.88 -12.26
C VAL A 246 -17.47 16.17 -12.76
N ASN A 247 -17.92 17.04 -11.86
CA ASN A 247 -18.56 18.29 -12.23
C ASN A 247 -17.59 19.33 -12.80
N HIS A 248 -16.34 19.36 -12.34
CA HIS A 248 -15.34 20.32 -12.81
C HIS A 248 -14.75 19.95 -14.17
N PHE A 249 -14.70 18.66 -14.51
CA PHE A 249 -14.15 18.15 -15.78
C PHE A 249 -15.19 17.42 -16.65
N PRO A 250 -16.32 18.05 -17.00
CA PRO A 250 -17.40 17.39 -17.74
C PRO A 250 -16.95 16.99 -19.14
N GLY A 251 -17.11 15.69 -19.46
CA GLY A 251 -16.77 15.15 -20.79
C GLY A 251 -15.27 15.10 -21.12
N GLN A 252 -14.40 15.49 -20.22
CA GLN A 252 -12.96 15.35 -20.40
C GLN A 252 -12.50 13.94 -19.98
N PRO A 253 -11.53 13.33 -20.66
CA PRO A 253 -10.94 12.05 -20.28
C PRO A 253 -9.97 12.21 -19.11
N VAL A 254 -10.48 12.69 -17.97
CA VAL A 254 -9.70 12.85 -16.74
C VAL A 254 -9.88 11.63 -15.88
N ASP A 255 -8.77 11.00 -15.51
CA ASP A 255 -8.78 9.87 -14.59
C ASP A 255 -9.22 10.32 -13.19
N PRO A 256 -10.29 9.72 -12.62
CA PRO A 256 -10.77 10.06 -11.28
C PRO A 256 -9.73 9.92 -10.17
N ASP A 257 -8.73 9.06 -10.32
CA ASP A 257 -7.66 8.89 -9.34
C ASP A 257 -6.77 10.14 -9.23
N THR A 258 -6.80 11.02 -10.24
CA THR A 258 -6.03 12.26 -10.27
C THR A 258 -6.80 13.48 -9.76
N PHE A 259 -8.09 13.37 -9.44
CA PHE A 259 -8.92 14.51 -9.01
C PHE A 259 -8.35 15.26 -7.80
N VAL A 260 -7.80 14.50 -6.83
CA VAL A 260 -7.18 15.08 -5.63
C VAL A 260 -6.06 16.07 -5.97
N LEU A 261 -5.30 15.81 -7.04
CA LEU A 261 -4.22 16.67 -7.53
C LEU A 261 -4.71 17.71 -8.54
N LYS A 262 -5.58 17.31 -9.49
CA LYS A 262 -6.02 18.17 -10.59
C LYS A 262 -6.96 19.29 -10.15
N LEU A 263 -7.83 19.08 -9.15
CA LEU A 263 -8.73 20.12 -8.68
C LEU A 263 -7.99 21.34 -8.12
N PRO A 264 -7.04 21.23 -7.17
CA PRO A 264 -6.29 22.40 -6.74
C PRO A 264 -5.36 22.96 -7.82
N MET A 265 -4.89 22.16 -8.79
CA MET A 265 -4.12 22.66 -9.94
C MET A 265 -4.97 23.54 -10.85
N ALA A 266 -6.19 23.12 -11.18
CA ALA A 266 -7.11 23.86 -12.03
C ALA A 266 -7.46 25.24 -11.43
N GLU A 267 -7.54 25.33 -10.11
CA GLU A 267 -7.81 26.56 -9.36
C GLU A 267 -6.54 27.34 -8.97
N ASN A 268 -5.39 26.99 -9.53
CA ASN A 268 -4.10 27.64 -9.27
C ASN A 268 -3.69 27.70 -7.78
N LYS A 269 -4.15 26.75 -6.96
CA LYS A 269 -3.79 26.64 -5.53
C LYS A 269 -2.45 25.93 -5.36
N ILE A 270 -1.35 26.60 -5.72
CA ILE A 270 0.00 26.02 -5.80
C ILE A 270 0.42 25.34 -4.50
N ALA A 271 0.23 25.99 -3.34
CA ALA A 271 0.61 25.43 -2.04
C ALA A 271 -0.14 24.13 -1.71
N LEU A 272 -1.44 24.08 -2.01
CA LEU A 272 -2.27 22.89 -1.80
C LEU A 272 -1.88 21.78 -2.76
N THR A 273 -1.63 22.11 -4.03
CA THR A 273 -1.15 21.16 -5.05
C THR A 273 0.16 20.50 -4.62
N LEU A 274 1.14 21.29 -4.14
CA LEU A 274 2.40 20.79 -3.64
C LEU A 274 2.23 19.89 -2.41
N LEU A 275 1.37 20.28 -1.48
CA LEU A 275 1.06 19.47 -0.28
C LEU A 275 0.49 18.11 -0.67
N VAL A 276 -0.45 18.08 -1.62
CA VAL A 276 -1.05 16.84 -2.15
C VAL A 276 -0.04 15.98 -2.86
N PHE A 277 0.79 16.60 -3.71
CA PHE A 277 1.83 15.89 -4.43
C PHE A 277 2.82 15.23 -3.47
N ILE A 278 3.34 15.97 -2.48
CA ILE A 278 4.26 15.45 -1.46
C ILE A 278 3.59 14.34 -0.63
N GLY A 279 2.34 14.55 -0.20
CA GLY A 279 1.59 13.56 0.58
C GLY A 279 1.33 12.27 -0.20
N GLY A 280 0.97 12.37 -1.48
CA GLY A 280 0.76 11.22 -2.36
C GLY A 280 2.05 10.47 -2.69
N MET A 281 3.11 11.20 -3.02
CA MET A 281 4.44 10.65 -3.26
C MET A 281 4.97 9.89 -2.04
N SER A 282 4.91 10.52 -0.87
CA SER A 282 5.33 9.92 0.40
C SER A 282 4.57 8.63 0.67
N ALA A 283 3.24 8.66 0.53
CA ALA A 283 2.39 7.49 0.76
C ALA A 283 2.73 6.31 -0.15
N ALA A 284 2.90 6.55 -1.45
CA ALA A 284 3.24 5.50 -2.39
C ALA A 284 4.65 4.93 -2.14
N THR A 285 5.60 5.81 -1.82
CA THR A 285 6.99 5.45 -1.49
C THR A 285 7.04 4.52 -0.27
N GLY A 286 6.43 4.90 0.85
CA GLY A 286 6.41 4.08 2.06
C GLY A 286 5.74 2.73 1.85
N MET A 287 4.67 2.70 1.03
CA MET A 287 4.00 1.45 0.68
C MET A 287 4.90 0.47 -0.09
N VAL A 288 5.69 0.97 -1.06
CA VAL A 288 6.62 0.14 -1.82
C VAL A 288 7.78 -0.34 -0.94
N ILE A 289 8.37 0.55 -0.14
CA ILE A 289 9.50 0.21 0.75
C ILE A 289 9.13 -0.94 1.69
N VAL A 290 8.00 -0.82 2.40
CA VAL A 290 7.58 -1.87 3.36
C VAL A 290 7.26 -3.18 2.66
N ALA A 291 6.58 -3.12 1.51
CA ALA A 291 6.23 -4.31 0.74
C ALA A 291 7.49 -5.06 0.27
N THR A 292 8.47 -4.34 -0.26
CA THR A 292 9.72 -4.92 -0.75
C THR A 292 10.60 -5.47 0.37
N ILE A 293 10.66 -4.82 1.53
CA ILE A 293 11.36 -5.33 2.72
C ILE A 293 10.71 -6.64 3.17
N ALA A 294 9.39 -6.67 3.35
CA ALA A 294 8.68 -7.86 3.78
C ALA A 294 8.90 -9.04 2.80
N LEU A 295 8.81 -8.79 1.49
CA LEU A 295 9.06 -9.80 0.47
C LEU A 295 10.52 -10.25 0.42
N SER A 296 11.49 -9.34 0.60
CA SER A 296 12.91 -9.68 0.58
C SER A 296 13.27 -10.65 1.72
N ILE A 297 12.67 -10.49 2.89
CA ILE A 297 12.83 -11.41 4.01
C ILE A 297 12.26 -12.78 3.65
N MET A 298 11.07 -12.84 3.07
CA MET A 298 10.43 -14.10 2.68
C MET A 298 11.21 -14.81 1.57
N ILE A 299 11.65 -14.10 0.53
CA ILE A 299 12.47 -14.64 -0.56
C ILE A 299 13.80 -15.17 -0.02
N SER A 300 14.48 -14.37 0.77
CA SER A 300 15.76 -14.75 1.37
C SER A 300 15.62 -16.03 2.19
N ASN A 301 14.65 -16.08 3.12
CA ASN A 301 14.57 -17.17 4.11
C ASN A 301 13.99 -18.46 3.53
N TYR A 302 13.03 -18.38 2.60
CA TYR A 302 12.28 -19.54 2.13
C TYR A 302 12.56 -19.98 0.68
N LEU A 303 13.09 -19.08 -0.16
CA LEU A 303 13.40 -19.43 -1.55
C LEU A 303 14.90 -19.58 -1.77
N VAL A 304 15.71 -18.59 -1.37
CA VAL A 304 17.13 -18.56 -1.70
C VAL A 304 17.96 -19.40 -0.73
N MET A 305 17.81 -19.19 0.59
CA MET A 305 18.63 -19.91 1.58
C MET A 305 18.46 -21.42 1.55
N PRO A 306 17.24 -22.01 1.44
CA PRO A 306 17.09 -23.45 1.36
C PRO A 306 17.75 -24.07 0.11
N VAL A 307 17.78 -23.33 -1.00
CA VAL A 307 18.46 -23.78 -2.24
C VAL A 307 19.97 -23.70 -2.06
N LEU A 308 20.49 -22.60 -1.55
CA LEU A 308 21.93 -22.41 -1.30
C LEU A 308 22.50 -23.47 -0.35
N LEU A 309 21.78 -23.81 0.71
CA LEU A 309 22.23 -24.82 1.69
C LEU A 309 22.23 -26.26 1.12
N ARG A 310 21.49 -26.51 0.04
CA ARG A 310 21.47 -27.82 -0.66
C ARG A 310 22.58 -27.99 -1.71
N LEU A 311 23.14 -26.87 -2.18
CA LEU A 311 24.22 -26.91 -3.15
C LEU A 311 25.52 -27.26 -2.44
N PRO A 312 26.38 -28.13 -3.02
CA PRO A 312 27.67 -28.59 -2.45
C PRO A 312 28.72 -27.46 -2.55
N PHE A 313 28.42 -26.27 -2.03
CA PHE A 313 29.40 -25.21 -1.96
C PHE A 313 30.34 -25.45 -0.77
N GLN A 314 31.46 -26.08 -1.00
CA GLN A 314 32.54 -26.31 -0.02
C GLN A 314 33.02 -25.03 0.69
N GLN A 315 32.78 -23.87 0.11
CA GLN A 315 33.16 -22.57 0.69
C GLN A 315 32.18 -22.04 1.76
N LEU A 316 30.95 -22.54 1.81
CA LEU A 316 29.95 -22.09 2.80
C LEU A 316 30.11 -22.77 4.15
N SER A 317 30.57 -24.00 4.18
CA SER A 317 30.78 -24.77 5.41
C SER A 317 31.94 -24.29 6.29
N GLY A 318 32.80 -23.41 5.76
CA GLY A 318 33.92 -22.81 6.50
C GLY A 318 33.69 -21.37 6.96
N ARG A 319 32.60 -20.73 6.55
CA ARG A 319 32.31 -19.35 6.96
C ARG A 319 31.49 -19.34 8.26
N VAL A 320 32.08 -18.80 9.29
CA VAL A 320 31.43 -18.63 10.62
C VAL A 320 30.35 -17.53 10.56
N ASP A 321 30.46 -16.59 9.62
CA ASP A 321 29.54 -15.46 9.49
C ASP A 321 28.94 -15.37 8.08
N LEU A 322 27.63 -15.63 7.99
CA LEU A 322 26.84 -15.55 6.76
C LEU A 322 26.13 -14.19 6.59
N THR A 323 26.40 -13.24 7.48
CA THR A 323 25.69 -11.93 7.53
C THR A 323 25.77 -11.20 6.20
N ASN A 324 26.98 -11.07 5.63
CA ASN A 324 27.18 -10.36 4.36
C ASN A 324 26.47 -11.06 3.19
N LEU A 325 26.44 -12.40 3.19
CA LEU A 325 25.72 -13.16 2.17
C LEU A 325 24.22 -12.93 2.25
N LEU A 326 23.64 -12.98 3.46
CA LEU A 326 22.23 -12.73 3.68
C LEU A 326 21.83 -11.30 3.31
N LEU A 327 22.66 -10.29 3.63
CA LEU A 327 22.44 -8.91 3.21
C LEU A 327 22.42 -8.78 1.69
N THR A 328 23.39 -9.39 1.00
CA THR A 328 23.46 -9.38 -0.46
C THR A 328 22.23 -10.05 -1.09
N ILE A 329 21.77 -11.16 -0.53
CA ILE A 329 20.53 -11.83 -0.99
C ILE A 329 19.32 -10.96 -0.79
N ARG A 330 19.20 -10.25 0.35
CA ARG A 330 18.09 -9.32 0.60
C ARG A 330 18.11 -8.14 -0.38
N TRP A 331 19.28 -7.56 -0.64
CA TRP A 331 19.42 -6.48 -1.63
C TRP A 331 19.03 -6.93 -3.03
N ALA A 332 19.53 -8.09 -3.46
CA ALA A 332 19.18 -8.68 -4.75
C ALA A 332 17.67 -8.97 -4.84
N SER A 333 17.05 -9.43 -3.75
CA SER A 333 15.60 -9.67 -3.69
C SER A 333 14.79 -8.39 -3.78
N ILE A 334 15.22 -7.30 -3.13
CA ILE A 334 14.60 -5.97 -3.23
C ILE A 334 14.66 -5.49 -4.68
N LEU A 335 15.85 -5.54 -5.30
CA LEU A 335 16.03 -5.14 -6.70
C LEU A 335 15.14 -5.97 -7.64
N LEU A 336 15.10 -7.28 -7.45
CA LEU A 336 14.26 -8.18 -8.24
C LEU A 336 12.79 -7.84 -8.13
N VAL A 337 12.27 -7.65 -6.93
CA VAL A 337 10.85 -7.35 -6.69
C VAL A 337 10.45 -6.01 -7.31
N ILE A 338 11.29 -4.97 -7.16
CA ILE A 338 11.03 -3.66 -7.74
C ILE A 338 11.11 -3.71 -9.27
N LEU A 339 12.09 -4.45 -9.82
CA LEU A 339 12.21 -4.65 -11.26
C LEU A 339 11.00 -5.38 -11.85
N LEU A 340 10.51 -6.42 -11.18
CA LEU A 340 9.28 -7.11 -11.59
C LEU A 340 8.05 -6.18 -11.52
N GLY A 341 7.97 -5.34 -10.50
CA GLY A 341 6.95 -4.30 -10.37
C GLY A 341 7.03 -3.29 -11.53
N TYR A 342 8.24 -2.85 -11.89
CA TYR A 342 8.45 -1.94 -13.02
C TYR A 342 8.08 -2.58 -14.36
N ILE A 343 8.51 -3.81 -14.61
CA ILE A 343 8.11 -4.55 -15.83
C ILE A 343 6.58 -4.67 -15.91
N SER A 344 5.92 -4.92 -14.78
CA SER A 344 4.46 -5.00 -14.72
C SER A 344 3.78 -3.66 -15.03
N VAL A 345 4.42 -2.50 -14.80
CA VAL A 345 3.88 -1.16 -15.18
C VAL A 345 3.61 -1.08 -16.69
N SER A 346 4.48 -1.68 -17.52
CA SER A 346 4.34 -1.64 -18.98
C SER A 346 3.18 -2.50 -19.51
N TYR A 347 2.60 -3.37 -18.66
CA TYR A 347 1.47 -4.24 -19.03
C TYR A 347 0.13 -3.82 -18.40
N THR A 348 0.13 -2.81 -17.52
CA THR A 348 -1.04 -2.25 -16.85
C THR A 348 -1.30 -0.80 -17.24
#